data_76209d91b08a00384c994e3c87ab0227
#
_entry.id   76209d91b08a00384c994e3c87ab0227
#
_cell.length_a   1.000
_cell.length_b   1.000
_cell.length_c   1.000
_cell.angle_alpha   90.00
_cell.angle_beta   90.00
_cell.angle_gamma   90.00
#
_symmetry.space_group_name_H-M   'P 1'
#
loop_
_entity.id
_entity.type
_entity.pdbx_description
1 polymer ?
#
loop_
_entity_poly.entity_id
_entity_poly.type
_entity_poly.pdbx_seq_one_letter_code
_entity_poly.pdbx_strand_id
1 'polypeptide(L)'
;SYIGYKTVYLSDVWVRPNAYDFLNVKLEQSIIQIDDITVEENFFKKSLVNEFQSVSFNRDDMRRSPGSGQEITRIINTLPSVASVGENRQDMMVRGGGPTENGFIIDNIYIPSISHFQQADGRSNGPVGIINTDMVENLDFYSNGFSSKYGNKLSSFGDITYRSGNREKNEGYGLLGMGGLGFLIEGPLTNKVSYITSFRMSYLDIIADAINASGGMPSYNDFQAKIIYKPSIYNTFSILMITGSSLYDRDK
;
A
#
# COMPACT_ATOMS: atom_id res chain seq x y z
N SER A 1 -1.38 2.04 27.86
CA SER A 1 -2.85 1.84 27.95
C SER A 1 -3.31 2.09 29.37
N TYR A 2 -4.47 2.68 29.53
CA TYR A 2 -5.12 2.89 30.82
C TYR A 2 -6.52 2.26 30.78
N ILE A 3 -6.94 1.64 31.87
CA ILE A 3 -8.25 0.96 31.93
C ILE A 3 -9.36 1.99 31.67
N GLY A 4 -10.27 1.71 30.74
CA GLY A 4 -11.35 2.61 30.33
C GLY A 4 -10.98 3.62 29.23
N TYR A 5 -9.80 3.48 28.63
CA TYR A 5 -9.37 4.30 27.51
C TYR A 5 -8.89 3.45 26.33
N LYS A 6 -9.10 3.95 25.11
CA LYS A 6 -8.56 3.32 23.91
C LYS A 6 -7.02 3.30 23.96
N THR A 7 -6.44 2.21 23.55
CA THR A 7 -4.97 2.11 23.42
C THR A 7 -4.52 3.05 22.31
N VAL A 8 -3.61 3.94 22.63
CA VAL A 8 -2.95 4.84 21.65
C VAL A 8 -1.53 4.34 21.45
N TYR A 9 -1.15 4.14 20.20
CA TYR A 9 0.21 3.86 19.78
C TYR A 9 0.82 5.14 19.21
N LEU A 10 1.93 5.57 19.77
CA LEU A 10 2.69 6.71 19.28
C LEU A 10 3.94 6.18 18.59
N SER A 11 3.99 6.34 17.29
CA SER A 11 5.17 6.06 16.48
C SER A 11 6.02 7.33 16.34
N ASP A 12 7.29 7.13 15.99
CA ASP A 12 8.24 8.21 15.69
C ASP A 12 8.57 9.14 16.86
N VAL A 13 8.62 8.60 18.08
CA VAL A 13 9.12 9.33 19.25
C VAL A 13 10.64 9.34 19.23
N TRP A 14 11.23 10.51 18.95
CA TRP A 14 12.68 10.69 18.96
C TRP A 14 13.16 11.01 20.36
N VAL A 15 13.95 10.11 20.93
CA VAL A 15 14.62 10.35 22.22
C VAL A 15 16.04 10.83 21.94
N ARG A 16 16.34 12.09 22.33
CA ARG A 16 17.68 12.66 22.16
C ARG A 16 18.47 12.52 23.47
N PRO A 17 19.77 12.23 23.38
CA PRO A 17 20.63 12.25 24.56
C PRO A 17 20.63 13.65 25.18
N ASN A 18 20.49 13.75 26.51
CA ASN A 18 20.48 15.00 27.28
C ASN A 18 19.39 16.01 26.94
N ALA A 19 18.27 15.58 26.36
CA ALA A 19 17.09 16.40 26.15
C ALA A 19 15.86 15.78 26.83
N TYR A 20 15.00 16.63 27.38
CA TYR A 20 13.71 16.19 27.91
C TYR A 20 12.63 16.54 26.88
N ASP A 21 12.00 15.51 26.32
CA ASP A 21 10.86 15.70 25.43
C ASP A 21 9.57 15.40 26.20
N PHE A 22 8.66 16.38 26.28
CA PHE A 22 7.37 16.24 26.93
C PHE A 22 6.35 15.70 25.91
N LEU A 23 5.87 14.50 26.15
CA LEU A 23 4.88 13.85 25.29
C LEU A 23 3.49 14.02 25.92
N ASN A 24 2.68 14.90 25.36
CA ASN A 24 1.29 15.09 25.78
C ASN A 24 0.38 14.15 24.97
N VAL A 25 -0.07 13.08 25.61
CA VAL A 25 -0.98 12.08 25.01
C VAL A 25 -2.39 12.31 25.52
N LYS A 26 -3.30 12.64 24.62
CA LYS A 26 -4.73 12.67 24.93
C LYS A 26 -5.31 11.27 24.71
N LEU A 27 -5.80 10.66 25.76
CA LEU A 27 -6.50 9.39 25.71
C LEU A 27 -8.00 9.62 25.52
N GLU A 28 -8.61 8.93 24.57
CA GLU A 28 -10.05 8.91 24.39
C GLU A 28 -10.67 7.88 25.32
N GLN A 29 -11.70 8.26 26.06
CA GLN A 29 -12.46 7.32 26.89
C GLN A 29 -13.09 6.26 25.99
N SER A 30 -12.85 5.00 26.34
CA SER A 30 -13.59 3.87 25.79
C SER A 30 -14.80 3.68 26.68
N ILE A 31 -15.97 4.11 26.23
CA ILE A 31 -17.22 3.69 26.85
C ILE A 31 -17.36 2.21 26.49
N ILE A 32 -17.01 1.34 27.45
CA ILE A 32 -17.37 -0.06 27.36
C ILE A 32 -18.87 -0.10 27.67
N GLN A 33 -19.71 0.01 26.64
CA GLN A 33 -21.05 -0.54 26.75
C GLN A 33 -20.85 -2.04 26.89
N ILE A 34 -21.10 -2.53 28.08
CA ILE A 34 -21.26 -3.97 28.34
C ILE A 34 -22.64 -4.29 27.76
N ASP A 35 -22.72 -4.53 26.47
CA ASP A 35 -23.78 -5.32 25.90
C ASP A 35 -23.65 -6.72 26.52
N ASP A 36 -24.78 -7.34 26.84
CA ASP A 36 -24.86 -8.66 27.48
C ASP A 36 -23.73 -9.56 26.98
N ILE A 37 -22.91 -10.02 27.92
CA ILE A 37 -21.85 -10.99 27.62
C ILE A 37 -22.57 -12.31 27.30
N THR A 38 -22.94 -12.46 26.04
CA THR A 38 -23.12 -13.78 25.46
C THR A 38 -21.72 -14.35 25.34
N VAL A 39 -21.31 -15.17 26.29
CA VAL A 39 -20.10 -15.97 26.20
C VAL A 39 -20.35 -17.01 25.11
N GLU A 40 -20.25 -16.60 23.85
CA GLU A 40 -19.99 -17.53 22.78
C GLU A 40 -18.52 -17.90 22.91
N GLU A 41 -18.26 -19.16 23.18
CA GLU A 41 -16.93 -19.79 23.05
C GLU A 41 -16.42 -19.63 21.63
N ASN A 42 -15.90 -18.46 21.29
CA ASN A 42 -15.26 -18.20 20.02
C ASN A 42 -13.82 -17.76 20.26
N PHE A 43 -13.03 -18.66 20.85
CA PHE A 43 -11.57 -18.55 20.82
C PHE A 43 -10.99 -18.53 19.39
N PHE A 44 -11.82 -18.83 18.37
CA PHE A 44 -11.47 -18.82 16.97
C PHE A 44 -12.67 -18.35 16.13
N LYS A 45 -13.08 -17.06 16.24
CA LYS A 45 -13.76 -16.43 15.11
C LYS A 45 -12.71 -16.19 14.00
N LYS A 46 -12.26 -17.26 13.38
CA LYS A 46 -11.82 -17.15 11.99
C LYS A 46 -13.05 -16.69 11.22
N SER A 47 -13.04 -15.46 10.73
CA SER A 47 -14.00 -15.05 9.70
C SER A 47 -14.04 -16.17 8.67
N LEU A 48 -15.21 -16.64 8.26
CA LEU A 48 -15.35 -17.64 7.20
C LEU A 48 -14.63 -17.23 5.90
N VAL A 49 -14.29 -15.96 5.77
CA VAL A 49 -13.47 -15.40 4.69
C VAL A 49 -11.97 -15.61 4.94
N ASN A 50 -11.55 -15.84 6.20
CA ASN A 50 -10.14 -16.00 6.60
C ASN A 50 -9.80 -17.46 6.95
N GLU A 51 -10.42 -18.43 6.30
CA GLU A 51 -9.97 -19.84 6.39
C GLU A 51 -8.56 -20.04 5.83
N PHE A 52 -8.11 -19.13 5.00
CA PHE A 52 -6.78 -19.15 4.38
C PHE A 52 -5.83 -18.23 5.16
N GLN A 53 -4.64 -18.74 5.41
CA GLN A 53 -3.60 -17.99 6.11
C GLN A 53 -3.10 -16.85 5.20
N SER A 54 -3.47 -15.63 5.53
CA SER A 54 -2.90 -14.40 4.94
C SER A 54 -1.85 -13.80 5.87
N VAL A 55 -0.93 -13.07 5.29
CA VAL A 55 -0.05 -12.14 6.00
C VAL A 55 -0.56 -10.74 5.72
N SER A 56 -0.89 -10.02 6.78
CA SER A 56 -1.39 -8.64 6.68
C SER A 56 -0.26 -7.66 6.99
N PHE A 57 -0.12 -6.66 6.14
CA PHE A 57 0.78 -5.53 6.33
C PHE A 57 -0.04 -4.27 6.43
N ASN A 58 0.06 -3.59 7.55
CA ASN A 58 -0.52 -2.26 7.71
C ASN A 58 0.41 -1.17 7.17
N ARG A 59 -0.07 0.06 7.13
CA ARG A 59 0.69 1.21 6.64
C ARG A 59 2.04 1.38 7.36
N ASP A 60 2.06 1.22 8.68
CA ASP A 60 3.27 1.40 9.48
C ASP A 60 4.30 0.31 9.20
N ASP A 61 3.84 -0.94 9.02
CA ASP A 61 4.72 -2.06 8.62
C ASP A 61 5.39 -1.77 7.28
N MET A 62 4.61 -1.26 6.32
CA MET A 62 5.11 -0.94 4.98
C MET A 62 6.14 0.21 5.01
N ARG A 63 5.88 1.27 5.78
CA ARG A 63 6.79 2.41 5.90
C ARG A 63 8.07 2.09 6.66
N ARG A 64 8.01 1.17 7.63
CA ARG A 64 9.15 0.76 8.46
C ARG A 64 9.93 -0.41 7.90
N SER A 65 9.46 -1.04 6.84
CA SER A 65 10.15 -2.17 6.21
C SER A 65 11.49 -1.72 5.62
N PRO A 66 12.61 -2.20 6.15
CA PRO A 66 13.95 -1.79 5.67
C PRO A 66 14.13 -2.22 4.21
N GLY A 67 14.65 -1.32 3.37
CA GLY A 67 14.94 -1.63 1.97
C GLY A 67 13.72 -1.74 1.06
N SER A 68 12.52 -1.50 1.57
CA SER A 68 11.29 -1.55 0.75
C SER A 68 11.28 -0.50 -0.36
N GLY A 69 11.91 0.66 -0.13
CA GLY A 69 11.93 1.75 -1.09
C GLY A 69 10.52 2.21 -1.49
N GLN A 70 9.54 2.00 -0.61
CA GLN A 70 8.12 2.27 -0.85
C GLN A 70 7.49 1.38 -1.96
N GLU A 71 8.10 0.23 -2.24
CA GLU A 71 7.60 -0.73 -3.23
C GLU A 71 6.96 -1.94 -2.54
N ILE A 72 5.69 -2.19 -2.90
CA ILE A 72 4.89 -3.24 -2.27
C ILE A 72 5.48 -4.65 -2.49
N THR A 73 6.05 -4.87 -3.66
CA THR A 73 6.68 -6.16 -4.00
C THR A 73 7.90 -6.46 -3.16
N ARG A 74 8.69 -5.43 -2.81
CA ARG A 74 9.85 -5.61 -1.92
C ARG A 74 9.43 -5.98 -0.50
N ILE A 75 8.27 -5.48 -0.06
CA ILE A 75 7.70 -5.85 1.24
C ILE A 75 7.25 -7.31 1.19
N ILE A 76 6.52 -7.71 0.15
CA ILE A 76 6.06 -9.08 -0.04
C ILE A 76 7.25 -10.04 -0.16
N ASN A 77 8.34 -9.64 -0.81
CA ASN A 77 9.56 -10.45 -0.96
C ASN A 77 10.28 -10.76 0.37
N THR A 78 9.91 -10.11 1.47
CA THR A 78 10.41 -10.49 2.81
C THR A 78 9.78 -11.79 3.33
N LEU A 79 8.70 -12.25 2.72
CA LEU A 79 8.01 -13.47 3.14
C LEU A 79 8.75 -14.73 2.68
N PRO A 80 8.84 -15.76 3.54
CA PRO A 80 9.59 -17.00 3.22
C PRO A 80 9.01 -17.77 2.03
N SER A 81 7.74 -17.52 1.70
CA SER A 81 7.04 -18.18 0.57
C SER A 81 7.28 -17.51 -0.77
N VAL A 82 7.97 -16.38 -0.78
CA VAL A 82 8.14 -15.53 -1.95
C VAL A 82 9.62 -15.43 -2.32
N ALA A 83 9.92 -15.63 -3.59
CA ALA A 83 11.24 -15.45 -4.15
C ALA A 83 11.21 -14.29 -5.16
N SER A 84 12.17 -13.37 -5.03
CA SER A 84 12.40 -12.33 -6.03
C SER A 84 13.06 -12.94 -7.26
N VAL A 85 12.63 -12.50 -8.43
CA VAL A 85 13.25 -12.89 -9.72
C VAL A 85 14.52 -12.05 -9.99
N GLY A 86 14.62 -10.88 -9.38
CA GLY A 86 15.76 -9.98 -9.50
C GLY A 86 15.51 -8.64 -8.79
N GLU A 87 16.59 -7.99 -8.37
CA GLU A 87 16.51 -6.75 -7.56
C GLU A 87 15.85 -5.57 -8.30
N ASN A 88 15.96 -5.54 -9.62
CA ASN A 88 15.42 -4.48 -10.47
C ASN A 88 14.10 -4.88 -11.14
N ARG A 89 13.34 -5.80 -10.54
CA ARG A 89 12.10 -6.30 -11.12
C ARG A 89 10.99 -6.34 -10.07
N GLN A 90 9.77 -6.08 -10.53
CA GLN A 90 8.56 -6.22 -9.71
C GLN A 90 7.96 -7.63 -9.76
N ASP A 91 8.62 -8.55 -10.44
CA ASP A 91 8.21 -9.94 -10.52
C ASP A 91 8.47 -10.66 -9.20
N MET A 92 7.54 -11.50 -8.82
CA MET A 92 7.67 -12.40 -7.69
C MET A 92 7.27 -13.81 -8.07
N MET A 93 7.96 -14.78 -7.52
CA MET A 93 7.64 -16.19 -7.60
C MET A 93 7.14 -16.66 -6.25
N VAL A 94 5.89 -17.07 -6.16
CA VAL A 94 5.28 -17.49 -4.91
C VAL A 94 5.08 -19.01 -4.95
N ARG A 95 5.73 -19.71 -4.01
CA ARG A 95 5.69 -21.18 -3.91
C ARG A 95 5.97 -21.92 -5.22
N GLY A 96 6.88 -21.39 -6.03
CA GLY A 96 7.26 -21.97 -7.33
C GLY A 96 6.35 -21.58 -8.49
N GLY A 97 5.25 -20.86 -8.25
CA GLY A 97 4.41 -20.32 -9.30
C GLY A 97 5.03 -19.09 -9.96
N GLY A 98 4.76 -18.92 -11.24
CA GLY A 98 5.33 -17.85 -12.06
C GLY A 98 4.71 -16.46 -11.78
N PRO A 99 5.34 -15.37 -12.26
CA PRO A 99 4.86 -14.00 -12.04
C PRO A 99 3.42 -13.74 -12.50
N THR A 100 2.98 -14.41 -13.57
CA THR A 100 1.63 -14.26 -14.12
C THR A 100 0.55 -14.95 -13.31
N GLU A 101 0.93 -15.81 -12.37
CA GLU A 101 0.02 -16.56 -11.51
C GLU A 101 -0.35 -15.82 -10.23
N ASN A 102 0.22 -14.63 -10.02
CA ASN A 102 -0.08 -13.76 -8.90
C ASN A 102 -1.18 -12.76 -9.27
N GLY A 103 -2.11 -12.51 -8.38
CA GLY A 103 -3.21 -11.57 -8.59
C GLY A 103 -3.23 -10.45 -7.57
N PHE A 104 -3.78 -9.30 -7.98
CA PHE A 104 -3.96 -8.16 -7.08
C PHE A 104 -5.30 -7.49 -7.31
N ILE A 105 -5.91 -7.04 -6.22
CA ILE A 105 -7.05 -6.14 -6.24
C ILE A 105 -6.76 -4.92 -5.38
N ILE A 106 -7.32 -3.79 -5.75
CA ILE A 106 -7.34 -2.57 -4.94
C ILE A 106 -8.80 -2.19 -4.73
N ASP A 107 -9.24 -2.09 -3.48
CA ASP A 107 -10.63 -1.76 -3.13
C ASP A 107 -11.65 -2.61 -3.91
N ASN A 108 -11.42 -3.92 -4.01
CA ASN A 108 -12.20 -4.91 -4.78
C ASN A 108 -12.15 -4.75 -6.32
N ILE A 109 -11.29 -3.90 -6.86
CA ILE A 109 -11.08 -3.74 -8.30
C ILE A 109 -9.83 -4.53 -8.70
N TYR A 110 -9.98 -5.48 -9.64
CA TYR A 110 -8.84 -6.24 -10.16
C TYR A 110 -7.91 -5.34 -10.97
N ILE A 111 -6.61 -5.42 -10.67
CA ILE A 111 -5.56 -4.75 -11.43
C ILE A 111 -4.72 -5.77 -12.19
N PRO A 112 -4.54 -5.57 -13.51
CA PRO A 112 -3.85 -6.55 -14.36
C PRO A 112 -2.36 -6.65 -14.06
N SER A 113 -1.74 -5.58 -13.61
CA SER A 113 -0.33 -5.50 -13.26
C SER A 113 -0.08 -4.51 -12.13
N ILE A 114 0.89 -4.85 -11.28
CA ILE A 114 1.42 -3.94 -10.24
C ILE A 114 2.70 -3.23 -10.69
N SER A 115 3.20 -3.51 -11.88
CA SER A 115 4.42 -2.91 -12.44
C SER A 115 4.10 -1.85 -13.47
N HIS A 116 4.89 -0.78 -13.48
CA HIS A 116 4.88 0.22 -14.54
C HIS A 116 5.40 -0.33 -15.89
N PHE A 117 6.34 -1.27 -15.83
CA PHE A 117 7.06 -1.78 -17.00
C PHE A 117 6.72 -3.24 -17.28
N GLN A 118 5.43 -3.52 -17.49
CA GLN A 118 4.97 -4.86 -17.81
C GLN A 118 5.31 -5.20 -19.27
N GLN A 119 5.85 -6.40 -19.49
CA GLN A 119 6.09 -6.98 -20.80
C GLN A 119 4.86 -7.76 -21.30
N ALA A 120 4.83 -8.04 -22.61
CA ALA A 120 3.72 -8.77 -23.23
C ALA A 120 3.52 -10.21 -22.66
N ASP A 121 4.60 -10.80 -22.14
CA ASP A 121 4.58 -12.12 -21.49
C ASP A 121 4.18 -12.07 -19.98
N GLY A 122 3.77 -10.89 -19.51
CA GLY A 122 3.34 -10.68 -18.12
C GLY A 122 4.46 -10.48 -17.09
N ARG A 123 5.74 -10.49 -17.54
CA ARG A 123 6.88 -10.15 -16.68
C ARG A 123 7.02 -8.64 -16.54
N SER A 124 7.73 -8.21 -15.51
CA SER A 124 8.12 -6.81 -15.34
C SER A 124 9.57 -6.58 -15.74
N ASN A 125 9.88 -5.39 -16.19
CA ASN A 125 11.25 -5.01 -16.60
C ASN A 125 11.75 -3.75 -15.88
N GLY A 126 11.31 -3.49 -14.67
CA GLY A 126 11.73 -2.30 -13.94
C GLY A 126 11.45 -2.43 -12.44
N PRO A 127 12.13 -1.61 -11.65
CA PRO A 127 12.07 -1.68 -10.20
C PRO A 127 10.84 -0.98 -9.59
N VAL A 128 10.04 -0.28 -10.41
CA VAL A 128 8.97 0.61 -9.94
C VAL A 128 7.60 0.01 -10.19
N GLY A 129 6.82 -0.10 -9.12
CA GLY A 129 5.43 -0.51 -9.15
C GLY A 129 4.46 0.66 -9.31
N ILE A 130 3.29 0.36 -9.88
CA ILE A 130 2.22 1.36 -10.01
C ILE A 130 1.55 1.68 -8.67
N ILE A 131 1.65 0.79 -7.68
CA ILE A 131 1.01 0.99 -6.38
C ILE A 131 1.83 1.94 -5.54
N ASN A 132 1.24 3.06 -5.15
CA ASN A 132 1.84 3.96 -4.17
C ASN A 132 1.52 3.46 -2.76
N THR A 133 2.54 2.98 -2.03
CA THR A 133 2.39 2.45 -0.67
C THR A 133 1.88 3.48 0.33
N ASP A 134 2.08 4.77 0.10
CA ASP A 134 1.56 5.83 0.96
C ASP A 134 0.03 5.99 0.87
N MET A 135 -0.58 5.50 -0.20
CA MET A 135 -2.04 5.42 -0.34
C MET A 135 -2.61 4.15 0.28
N VAL A 136 -1.78 3.15 0.59
CA VAL A 136 -2.25 1.86 1.13
C VAL A 136 -2.55 1.97 2.61
N GLU A 137 -3.72 1.49 3.04
CA GLU A 137 -4.11 1.31 4.43
C GLU A 137 -3.67 -0.06 4.93
N ASN A 138 -4.00 -1.10 4.14
CA ASN A 138 -3.72 -2.49 4.45
C ASN A 138 -3.48 -3.30 3.18
N LEU A 139 -2.60 -4.28 3.29
CA LEU A 139 -2.37 -5.33 2.30
C LEU A 139 -2.54 -6.68 2.96
N ASP A 140 -3.48 -7.47 2.52
CA ASP A 140 -3.63 -8.89 2.87
C ASP A 140 -3.07 -9.75 1.75
N PHE A 141 -1.97 -10.45 2.04
CA PHE A 141 -1.30 -11.28 1.06
C PHE A 141 -1.51 -12.77 1.34
N TYR A 142 -2.07 -13.48 0.38
CA TYR A 142 -2.39 -14.90 0.42
C TYR A 142 -1.39 -15.69 -0.42
N SER A 143 -0.56 -16.51 0.22
CA SER A 143 0.44 -17.35 -0.46
C SER A 143 0.17 -18.85 -0.39
N ASN A 144 -0.83 -19.27 0.38
CA ASN A 144 -1.12 -20.70 0.62
C ASN A 144 -2.41 -21.19 -0.02
N GLY A 145 -3.23 -20.30 -0.45
CA GLY A 145 -4.58 -20.50 -0.90
C GLY A 145 -5.38 -19.25 -0.59
N PHE A 146 -6.42 -19.05 -1.31
CA PHE A 146 -7.28 -17.90 -1.18
C PHE A 146 -8.73 -18.28 -1.47
N SER A 147 -9.65 -17.50 -0.93
CA SER A 147 -11.08 -17.69 -1.08
C SER A 147 -11.49 -17.68 -2.57
N SER A 148 -12.60 -18.34 -2.87
CA SER A 148 -13.25 -18.29 -4.19
C SER A 148 -13.68 -16.87 -4.63
N LYS A 149 -13.65 -15.89 -3.73
CA LYS A 149 -13.75 -14.47 -4.03
C LYS A 149 -12.67 -14.02 -5.03
N TYR A 150 -11.49 -14.65 -4.99
CA TYR A 150 -10.34 -14.34 -5.82
C TYR A 150 -10.19 -15.39 -6.91
N GLY A 151 -10.36 -14.99 -8.16
CA GLY A 151 -10.33 -15.90 -9.31
C GLY A 151 -9.13 -15.71 -10.24
N ASN A 152 -8.99 -16.64 -11.19
CA ASN A 152 -8.07 -16.56 -12.33
C ASN A 152 -6.57 -16.50 -11.98
N LYS A 153 -6.18 -16.91 -10.78
CA LYS A 153 -4.80 -16.98 -10.32
C LYS A 153 -4.55 -18.26 -9.56
N LEU A 154 -3.32 -18.76 -9.60
CA LEU A 154 -2.98 -20.07 -9.08
C LEU A 154 -2.01 -20.04 -7.91
N SER A 155 -1.17 -18.98 -7.81
CA SER A 155 -0.05 -18.96 -6.88
C SER A 155 -0.30 -18.09 -5.65
N SER A 156 -0.69 -16.84 -5.86
CA SER A 156 -0.95 -15.90 -4.76
C SER A 156 -1.98 -14.86 -5.11
N PHE A 157 -2.46 -14.18 -4.07
CA PHE A 157 -3.36 -13.03 -4.21
C PHE A 157 -3.07 -11.94 -3.19
N GLY A 158 -3.00 -10.69 -3.64
CA GLY A 158 -2.88 -9.51 -2.81
C GLY A 158 -4.17 -8.70 -2.82
N ASP A 159 -4.80 -8.55 -1.65
CA ASP A 159 -5.96 -7.68 -1.44
C ASP A 159 -5.50 -6.38 -0.78
N ILE A 160 -5.58 -5.30 -1.52
CA ILE A 160 -5.07 -3.99 -1.13
C ILE A 160 -6.24 -3.07 -0.84
N THR A 161 -6.22 -2.46 0.32
CA THR A 161 -7.18 -1.42 0.68
C THR A 161 -6.48 -0.07 0.69
N TYR A 162 -6.98 0.88 -0.08
CA TYR A 162 -6.48 2.26 -0.06
C TYR A 162 -7.13 3.07 1.06
N ARG A 163 -6.36 3.99 1.62
CA ARG A 163 -6.78 4.93 2.66
C ARG A 163 -7.95 5.78 2.23
N SER A 164 -8.70 6.24 3.21
CA SER A 164 -9.85 7.12 2.99
C SER A 164 -9.49 8.61 2.89
N GLY A 165 -8.22 8.95 3.09
CA GLY A 165 -7.78 10.33 3.29
C GLY A 165 -8.12 10.89 4.68
N ASN A 166 -7.46 11.97 5.06
CA ASN A 166 -7.70 12.64 6.32
C ASN A 166 -9.11 13.29 6.31
N ARG A 167 -9.85 13.17 7.39
CA ARG A 167 -11.21 13.73 7.50
C ARG A 167 -11.29 14.99 8.34
N GLU A 168 -10.19 15.34 9.02
CA GLU A 168 -10.16 16.44 9.97
C GLU A 168 -9.45 17.68 9.38
N LYS A 169 -8.40 17.47 8.61
CA LYS A 169 -7.56 18.54 8.05
C LYS A 169 -7.00 18.18 6.68
N ASN A 170 -6.72 19.21 5.90
CA ASN A 170 -5.93 19.05 4.69
C ASN A 170 -4.46 18.94 5.07
N GLU A 171 -3.81 17.93 4.54
CA GLU A 171 -2.37 17.73 4.72
C GLU A 171 -1.77 17.14 3.45
N GLY A 172 -0.47 17.31 3.31
CA GLY A 172 0.25 16.78 2.18
C GLY A 172 1.75 16.82 2.42
N TYR A 173 2.46 16.04 1.64
CA TYR A 173 3.92 16.01 1.67
C TYR A 173 4.49 15.68 0.30
N GLY A 174 5.72 16.11 0.09
CA GLY A 174 6.51 15.76 -1.07
C GLY A 174 7.53 14.70 -0.73
N LEU A 175 7.82 13.85 -1.69
CA LEU A 175 8.85 12.83 -1.64
C LEU A 175 9.86 13.08 -2.75
N LEU A 176 11.12 13.03 -2.38
CA LEU A 176 12.22 13.02 -3.31
C LEU A 176 13.11 11.84 -2.97
N GLY A 177 13.26 10.91 -3.89
CA GLY A 177 14.02 9.69 -3.69
C GLY A 177 14.75 9.25 -4.95
N MET A 178 15.53 8.19 -4.85
CA MET A 178 16.27 7.65 -6.01
C MET A 178 15.34 7.17 -7.13
N GLY A 179 14.10 6.79 -6.81
CA GLY A 179 13.12 6.33 -7.81
C GLY A 179 12.38 7.46 -8.50
N GLY A 180 12.36 8.67 -7.94
CA GLY A 180 11.57 9.75 -8.52
C GLY A 180 11.20 10.86 -7.56
N LEU A 181 10.37 11.76 -8.05
CA LEU A 181 9.70 12.82 -7.31
C LEU A 181 8.23 12.43 -7.15
N GLY A 182 7.69 12.68 -5.98
CA GLY A 182 6.27 12.45 -5.71
C GLY A 182 5.69 13.48 -4.77
N PHE A 183 4.37 13.59 -4.78
CA PHE A 183 3.63 14.28 -3.75
C PHE A 183 2.30 13.57 -3.47
N LEU A 184 1.84 13.73 -2.25
CA LEU A 184 0.55 13.23 -1.81
C LEU A 184 -0.17 14.34 -1.07
N ILE A 185 -1.45 14.50 -1.35
CA ILE A 185 -2.34 15.46 -0.70
C ILE A 185 -3.61 14.72 -0.30
N GLU A 186 -4.07 14.97 0.91
CA GLU A 186 -5.30 14.39 1.42
C GLU A 186 -6.05 15.39 2.32
N GLY A 187 -7.35 15.20 2.44
CA GLY A 187 -8.15 16.03 3.33
C GLY A 187 -9.65 15.91 3.12
N PRO A 188 -10.43 16.65 3.93
CA PRO A 188 -11.86 16.79 3.74
C PRO A 188 -12.17 17.82 2.65
N LEU A 189 -13.03 17.46 1.69
CA LEU A 189 -13.70 18.43 0.82
C LEU A 189 -14.94 18.99 1.49
N THR A 190 -15.65 18.16 2.24
CA THR A 190 -16.79 18.50 3.09
C THR A 190 -16.85 17.56 4.27
N ASN A 191 -17.73 17.80 5.24
CA ASN A 191 -17.92 16.91 6.38
C ASN A 191 -18.29 15.45 6.00
N LYS A 192 -18.72 15.24 4.74
CA LYS A 192 -19.14 13.92 4.23
C LYS A 192 -18.24 13.38 3.13
N VAL A 193 -17.32 14.20 2.60
CA VAL A 193 -16.45 13.86 1.48
C VAL A 193 -15.00 14.05 1.88
N SER A 194 -14.21 13.01 1.76
CA SER A 194 -12.76 13.07 1.88
C SER A 194 -12.08 12.63 0.59
N TYR A 195 -10.86 13.07 0.39
CA TYR A 195 -10.04 12.70 -0.75
C TYR A 195 -8.61 12.37 -0.32
N ILE A 196 -7.97 11.57 -1.13
CA ILE A 196 -6.53 11.34 -1.13
C ILE A 196 -6.07 11.26 -2.58
N THR A 197 -5.02 11.96 -2.91
CA THR A 197 -4.45 11.96 -4.26
C THR A 197 -2.93 11.95 -4.19
N SER A 198 -2.33 11.30 -5.16
CA SER A 198 -0.90 11.13 -5.28
C SER A 198 -0.49 11.29 -6.73
N PHE A 199 0.66 11.90 -6.94
CA PHE A 199 1.36 11.95 -8.21
C PHE A 199 2.80 11.54 -7.98
N ARG A 200 3.34 10.71 -8.90
CA ARG A 200 4.75 10.33 -8.92
C ARG A 200 5.30 10.43 -10.33
N MET A 201 6.56 10.78 -10.45
CA MET A 201 7.28 10.78 -11.72
C MET A 201 8.76 10.48 -11.53
N SER A 202 9.36 9.83 -12.50
CA SER A 202 10.81 9.68 -12.54
C SER A 202 11.46 10.98 -13.05
N TYR A 203 12.71 11.19 -12.64
CA TYR A 203 13.57 12.25 -13.17
C TYR A 203 14.93 11.72 -13.65
N LEU A 204 15.08 10.39 -13.63
CA LEU A 204 16.35 9.73 -13.97
C LEU A 204 16.74 9.93 -15.43
N ASP A 205 15.77 10.02 -16.32
CA ASP A 205 15.96 10.37 -17.74
C ASP A 205 16.57 11.77 -17.91
N ILE A 206 16.08 12.74 -17.12
CA ILE A 206 16.62 14.12 -17.13
C ILE A 206 18.08 14.14 -16.68
N ILE A 207 18.42 13.37 -15.64
CA ILE A 207 19.80 13.29 -15.15
C ILE A 207 20.68 12.55 -16.15
N ALA A 208 20.20 11.45 -16.72
CA ALA A 208 20.93 10.68 -17.71
C ALA A 208 21.30 11.53 -18.93
N ASP A 209 20.37 12.33 -19.43
CA ASP A 209 20.61 13.27 -20.53
C ASP A 209 21.65 14.34 -20.13
N ALA A 210 21.59 14.86 -18.91
CA ALA A 210 22.51 15.89 -18.42
C ALA A 210 23.97 15.42 -18.29
N ILE A 211 24.17 14.12 -17.99
CA ILE A 211 25.52 13.50 -17.83
C ILE A 211 25.97 12.71 -19.06
N ASN A 212 25.19 12.75 -20.15
CA ASN A 212 25.42 11.95 -21.36
C ASN A 212 25.61 10.45 -21.06
N ALA A 213 24.81 9.90 -20.14
CA ALA A 213 24.85 8.48 -19.81
C ALA A 213 24.33 7.68 -21.02
N SER A 214 25.16 6.80 -21.55
CA SER A 214 24.74 5.87 -22.60
C SER A 214 23.91 4.73 -21.98
N GLY A 215 22.72 4.55 -22.48
CA GLY A 215 21.78 3.50 -22.04
C GLY A 215 20.47 4.12 -21.57
N GLY A 216 19.36 3.75 -22.21
CA GLY A 216 18.04 4.28 -21.90
C GLY A 216 17.67 4.08 -20.43
N MET A 217 17.27 5.16 -19.76
CA MET A 217 16.73 5.10 -18.41
C MET A 217 15.21 4.96 -18.48
N PRO A 218 14.62 4.06 -17.67
CA PRO A 218 13.17 3.95 -17.61
C PRO A 218 12.57 5.22 -17.01
N SER A 219 11.62 5.82 -17.71
CA SER A 219 10.83 6.94 -17.21
C SER A 219 9.39 6.52 -16.95
N TYR A 220 8.79 7.07 -15.92
CA TYR A 220 7.39 6.83 -15.58
C TYR A 220 6.76 8.06 -14.95
N ASN A 221 5.47 8.11 -15.04
CA ASN A 221 4.63 8.96 -14.20
C ASN A 221 3.34 8.23 -13.87
N ASP A 222 2.79 8.49 -12.70
CA ASP A 222 1.47 8.01 -12.31
C ASP A 222 0.71 9.06 -11.50
N PHE A 223 -0.59 8.98 -11.64
CA PHE A 223 -1.54 9.76 -10.85
C PHE A 223 -2.59 8.81 -10.28
N GLN A 224 -2.84 8.92 -9.00
CA GLN A 224 -3.80 8.11 -8.29
C GLN A 224 -4.67 9.02 -7.43
N ALA A 225 -5.96 8.76 -7.40
CA ALA A 225 -6.89 9.52 -6.60
C ALA A 225 -8.01 8.63 -6.08
N LYS A 226 -8.38 8.82 -4.81
CA LYS A 226 -9.54 8.18 -4.21
C LYS A 226 -10.39 9.23 -3.53
N ILE A 227 -11.67 9.23 -3.86
CA ILE A 227 -12.67 10.11 -3.24
C ILE A 227 -13.68 9.23 -2.54
N ILE A 228 -14.00 9.56 -1.29
CA ILE A 228 -14.97 8.84 -0.49
C ILE A 228 -16.08 9.78 -0.06
N TYR A 229 -17.32 9.39 -0.38
CA TYR A 229 -18.52 10.07 0.05
C TYR A 229 -19.31 9.19 1.03
N LYS A 230 -19.50 9.69 2.24
CA LYS A 230 -20.31 9.04 3.28
C LYS A 230 -21.53 9.90 3.61
N PRO A 231 -22.64 9.74 2.89
CA PRO A 231 -23.87 10.48 3.18
C PRO A 231 -24.46 10.13 4.55
N SER A 232 -24.30 8.88 4.98
CA SER A 232 -24.79 8.35 6.25
C SER A 232 -23.81 7.32 6.81
N ILE A 233 -24.08 6.85 8.03
CA ILE A 233 -23.28 5.78 8.67
C ILE A 233 -23.39 4.43 7.96
N TYR A 234 -24.47 4.22 7.19
CA TYR A 234 -24.74 2.94 6.51
C TYR A 234 -24.26 2.91 5.06
N ASN A 235 -24.02 4.08 4.43
CA ASN A 235 -23.68 4.16 3.03
C ASN A 235 -22.32 4.80 2.82
N THR A 236 -21.49 4.13 2.04
CA THR A 236 -20.18 4.66 1.60
C THR A 236 -20.05 4.46 0.10
N PHE A 237 -19.79 5.55 -0.60
CA PHE A 237 -19.47 5.54 -2.03
C PHE A 237 -18.00 5.92 -2.19
N SER A 238 -17.29 5.19 -3.04
CA SER A 238 -15.89 5.50 -3.35
C SER A 238 -15.68 5.52 -4.85
N ILE A 239 -14.86 6.45 -5.28
CA ILE A 239 -14.34 6.52 -6.65
C ILE A 239 -12.83 6.38 -6.54
N LEU A 240 -12.26 5.41 -7.26
CA LEU A 240 -10.84 5.18 -7.39
C LEU A 240 -10.42 5.43 -8.84
N MET A 241 -9.40 6.24 -9.02
CA MET A 241 -8.74 6.49 -10.30
C MET A 241 -7.26 6.16 -10.17
N ILE A 242 -6.76 5.36 -11.11
CA ILE A 242 -5.35 5.04 -11.26
C ILE A 242 -5.01 5.21 -12.73
N THR A 243 -4.03 6.04 -13.03
CA THR A 243 -3.51 6.22 -14.38
C THR A 243 -2.00 6.38 -14.32
N GLY A 244 -1.32 5.94 -15.35
CA GLY A 244 0.12 6.06 -15.42
C GLY A 244 0.61 5.89 -16.86
N SER A 245 1.81 6.38 -17.10
CA SER A 245 2.55 6.21 -18.34
C SER A 245 3.97 5.79 -18.00
N SER A 246 4.52 4.94 -18.82
CA SER A 246 5.91 4.49 -18.69
C SER A 246 6.54 4.34 -20.06
N LEU A 247 7.78 4.77 -20.18
CA LEU A 247 8.58 4.67 -21.37
C LEU A 247 9.94 4.04 -21.04
N TYR A 248 10.35 3.09 -21.82
CA TYR A 248 11.69 2.52 -21.77
C TYR A 248 12.31 2.63 -23.15
N ASP A 249 13.10 3.68 -23.33
CA ASP A 249 13.82 3.93 -24.59
C ASP A 249 15.17 3.21 -24.54
N ARG A 250 15.39 2.25 -25.46
CA ARG A 250 16.62 1.47 -25.56
C ARG A 250 17.61 2.06 -26.58
N ASP A 251 17.15 3.02 -27.38
CA ASP A 251 17.89 3.52 -28.53
C ASP A 251 18.61 4.84 -28.24
N LYS A 252 18.65 5.27 -26.97
CA LYS A 252 19.44 6.41 -26.51
C LYS A 252 20.71 6.00 -25.80
#